data_d178e6c0a2b898988575685993b04189
#
_entry.id   d178e6c0a2b898988575685993b04189
#
_cell.length_a   1.000
_cell.length_b   1.000
_cell.length_c   1.000
_cell.angle_alpha   90.00
_cell.angle_beta   90.00
_cell.angle_gamma   90.00
#
_symmetry.space_group_name_H-M   'P 1'
#
loop_
_entity.id
_entity.type
_entity.pdbx_description
1 polymer ?
#
loop_
_entity_poly.entity_id
_entity_poly.type
_entity_poly.pdbx_seq_one_letter_code
_entity_poly.pdbx_strand_id
1 'polypeptide(L)'
;MTLKSRRVTATIMCLALAGLCAAVLSLAGIYLYLDPQIPKAETYRHVRLETPLRVYTADEQLIAEFGERRVIPIALADVPDLFVRALLDTEDKRFYEHSGVDVLTLAKSAVDLVLNMGEITRGGSTITMQVPRNLGTFSLDQLFIRKFKEILLALKMERELSKDEILELYINAVPFGKRAYGAQAAAYTYYGKPLSDLSLAQLAMLAGIPQAPTAGNPINGPERAVNRRNLVLRRMLEQG
;
A
#
# COMPACT_ATOMS: atom_id res chain seq x y z
N MET A 1 10.87 -0.65 53.17
CA MET A 1 11.62 -0.69 51.90
C MET A 1 13.07 -0.34 52.21
N THR A 2 13.99 -1.29 52.10
CA THR A 2 15.38 -1.11 52.52
C THR A 2 16.15 -0.16 51.59
N LEU A 3 17.14 0.56 52.09
CA LEU A 3 18.02 1.46 51.29
C LEU A 3 18.61 0.76 50.05
N LYS A 4 18.89 -0.53 50.16
CA LYS A 4 19.37 -1.38 49.05
C LYS A 4 18.35 -1.53 47.93
N SER A 5 17.06 -1.70 48.25
CA SER A 5 15.94 -1.76 47.29
C SER A 5 15.77 -0.45 46.55
N ARG A 6 15.85 0.70 47.23
CA ARG A 6 15.74 2.03 46.60
C ARG A 6 16.86 2.29 45.59
N ARG A 7 18.09 1.90 45.90
CA ARG A 7 19.26 2.06 44.97
C ARG A 7 19.06 1.19 43.72
N VAL A 8 18.65 -0.07 43.88
CA VAL A 8 18.41 -0.97 42.74
C VAL A 8 17.30 -0.42 41.83
N THR A 9 16.20 0.04 42.41
CA THR A 9 15.09 0.65 41.63
C THR A 9 15.55 1.91 40.88
N ALA A 10 16.34 2.78 41.54
CA ALA A 10 16.86 3.98 40.90
C ALA A 10 17.83 3.63 39.75
N THR A 11 18.69 2.63 39.91
CA THR A 11 19.59 2.19 38.82
C THR A 11 18.81 1.64 37.61
N ILE A 12 17.79 0.80 37.86
CA ILE A 12 16.93 0.26 36.77
C ILE A 12 16.23 1.42 36.04
N MET A 13 15.70 2.39 36.79
CA MET A 13 15.04 3.56 36.21
C MET A 13 16.00 4.42 35.37
N CYS A 14 17.23 4.64 35.85
CA CYS A 14 18.26 5.37 35.09
C CYS A 14 18.64 4.61 33.80
N LEU A 15 18.82 3.29 33.86
CA LEU A 15 19.13 2.48 32.68
C LEU A 15 17.96 2.48 31.67
N ALA A 16 16.74 2.40 32.15
CA ALA A 16 15.54 2.48 31.28
C ALA A 16 15.44 3.86 30.59
N LEU A 17 15.67 4.94 31.36
CA LEU A 17 15.69 6.30 30.82
C LEU A 17 16.81 6.52 29.82
N ALA A 18 18.04 6.03 30.12
CA ALA A 18 19.16 6.10 29.18
C ALA A 18 18.89 5.32 27.91
N GLY A 19 18.28 4.13 28.00
CA GLY A 19 17.84 3.35 26.84
C GLY A 19 16.79 4.07 26.00
N LEU A 20 15.81 4.70 26.65
CA LEU A 20 14.81 5.52 25.96
C LEU A 20 15.43 6.73 25.25
N CYS A 21 16.32 7.46 25.92
CA CYS A 21 17.05 8.58 25.31
C CYS A 21 17.88 8.13 24.10
N ALA A 22 18.60 7.02 24.22
CA ALA A 22 19.37 6.47 23.11
C ALA A 22 18.48 6.09 21.93
N ALA A 23 17.31 5.47 22.17
CA ALA A 23 16.34 5.15 21.13
C ALA A 23 15.79 6.40 20.44
N VAL A 24 15.43 7.44 21.21
CA VAL A 24 14.93 8.71 20.65
C VAL A 24 16.00 9.41 19.82
N LEU A 25 17.25 9.47 20.30
CA LEU A 25 18.37 10.07 19.55
C LEU A 25 18.66 9.28 18.27
N SER A 26 18.60 7.95 18.30
CA SER A 26 18.78 7.11 17.13
C SER A 26 17.67 7.35 16.09
N LEU A 27 16.41 7.42 16.50
CA LEU A 27 15.28 7.72 15.61
C LEU A 27 15.40 9.13 15.03
N ALA A 28 15.79 10.12 15.82
CA ALA A 28 16.04 11.48 15.35
C ALA A 28 17.19 11.54 14.33
N GLY A 29 18.27 10.82 14.57
CA GLY A 29 19.39 10.70 13.63
C GLY A 29 18.98 10.05 12.31
N ILE A 30 18.21 8.96 12.37
CA ILE A 30 17.64 8.30 11.17
C ILE A 30 16.73 9.27 10.42
N TYR A 31 15.86 9.98 11.12
CA TYR A 31 14.98 10.97 10.50
C TYR A 31 15.78 12.06 9.78
N LEU A 32 16.73 12.70 10.45
CA LEU A 32 17.55 13.78 9.86
C LEU A 32 18.38 13.29 8.67
N TYR A 33 18.83 12.04 8.70
CA TYR A 33 19.58 11.44 7.58
C TYR A 33 18.70 11.12 6.38
N LEU A 34 17.48 10.60 6.60
CA LEU A 34 16.58 10.15 5.53
C LEU A 34 15.71 11.28 4.97
N ASP A 35 15.35 12.28 5.77
CA ASP A 35 14.42 13.35 5.39
C ASP A 35 14.81 14.10 4.10
N PRO A 36 16.11 14.48 3.88
CA PRO A 36 16.53 15.11 2.64
C PRO A 36 16.48 14.21 1.39
N GLN A 37 16.42 12.89 1.59
CA GLN A 37 16.36 11.88 0.51
C GLN A 37 14.94 11.57 0.08
N ILE A 38 13.95 12.10 0.78
CA ILE A 38 12.54 11.83 0.53
C ILE A 38 11.97 12.94 -0.37
N PRO A 39 11.32 12.58 -1.49
CA PRO A 39 10.65 13.56 -2.34
C PRO A 39 9.60 14.37 -1.57
N LYS A 40 9.34 15.59 -2.03
CA LYS A 40 8.24 16.38 -1.49
C LYS A 40 6.91 15.71 -1.81
N ALA A 41 6.00 15.67 -0.83
CA ALA A 41 4.69 15.06 -1.01
C ALA A 41 3.83 15.77 -2.08
N GLU A 42 3.99 17.09 -2.25
CA GLU A 42 3.35 17.88 -3.33
C GLU A 42 3.63 17.31 -4.73
N THR A 43 4.80 16.69 -4.95
CA THR A 43 5.16 16.06 -6.23
C THR A 43 4.14 14.99 -6.63
N TYR A 44 3.51 14.34 -5.65
CA TYR A 44 2.53 13.28 -5.88
C TYR A 44 1.15 13.80 -6.31
N ARG A 45 0.81 15.06 -6.01
CA ARG A 45 -0.43 15.69 -6.50
C ARG A 45 -0.46 15.84 -8.02
N HIS A 46 0.71 15.94 -8.65
CA HIS A 46 0.86 16.16 -10.10
C HIS A 46 1.57 15.01 -10.80
N VAL A 47 1.58 13.81 -10.18
CA VAL A 47 2.19 12.63 -10.81
C VAL A 47 1.47 12.33 -12.12
N ARG A 48 2.19 12.45 -13.23
CA ARG A 48 1.74 11.93 -14.52
C ARG A 48 2.08 10.44 -14.54
N LEU A 49 1.06 9.63 -14.51
CA LEU A 49 1.23 8.18 -14.73
C LEU A 49 1.67 7.98 -16.18
N GLU A 50 2.72 7.20 -16.38
CA GLU A 50 3.21 6.87 -17.71
C GLU A 50 2.13 6.10 -18.48
N THR A 51 1.52 6.76 -19.47
CA THR A 51 0.57 6.11 -20.37
C THR A 51 1.33 5.51 -21.55
N PRO A 52 0.97 4.31 -22.00
CA PRO A 52 1.59 3.70 -23.15
C PRO A 52 1.31 4.48 -24.42
N LEU A 53 2.26 4.48 -25.37
CA LEU A 53 2.03 4.97 -26.71
C LEU A 53 1.07 4.02 -27.44
N ARG A 54 -0.08 4.50 -27.84
CA ARG A 54 -1.07 3.74 -28.63
C ARG A 54 -1.07 4.20 -30.06
N VAL A 55 -0.97 3.26 -30.98
CA VAL A 55 -1.01 3.50 -32.42
C VAL A 55 -2.33 2.96 -32.95
N TYR A 56 -3.09 3.80 -33.63
CA TYR A 56 -4.40 3.46 -34.19
C TYR A 56 -4.39 3.54 -35.70
N THR A 57 -5.29 2.78 -36.36
CA THR A 57 -5.66 2.96 -37.76
C THR A 57 -6.43 4.26 -37.93
N ALA A 58 -6.65 4.70 -39.20
CA ALA A 58 -7.47 5.87 -39.50
C ALA A 58 -8.95 5.74 -39.07
N ASP A 59 -9.42 4.51 -38.92
CA ASP A 59 -10.75 4.11 -38.41
C ASP A 59 -10.74 3.79 -36.90
N GLU A 60 -9.76 4.34 -36.16
CA GLU A 60 -9.63 4.26 -34.70
C GLU A 60 -9.46 2.85 -34.13
N GLN A 61 -9.02 1.87 -34.92
CA GLN A 61 -8.69 0.55 -34.39
C GLN A 61 -7.26 0.50 -33.85
N LEU A 62 -7.08 -0.04 -32.65
CA LEU A 62 -5.76 -0.16 -32.00
C LEU A 62 -4.89 -1.17 -32.76
N ILE A 63 -3.81 -0.67 -33.40
CA ILE A 63 -2.80 -1.49 -34.09
C ILE A 63 -1.79 -2.03 -33.10
N ALA A 64 -1.25 -1.15 -32.24
CA ALA A 64 -0.18 -1.52 -31.33
C ALA A 64 -0.17 -0.63 -30.09
N GLU A 65 0.35 -1.16 -28.99
CA GLU A 65 0.56 -0.45 -27.72
C GLU A 65 2.00 -0.68 -27.26
N PHE A 66 2.76 0.42 -27.11
CA PHE A 66 4.16 0.41 -26.70
C PHE A 66 4.33 1.04 -25.32
N GLY A 67 4.99 0.37 -24.41
CA GLY A 67 5.25 0.82 -23.04
C GLY A 67 5.37 -0.37 -22.09
N GLU A 68 6.09 -0.21 -20.99
CA GLU A 68 6.23 -1.26 -19.99
C GLU A 68 4.99 -1.41 -19.12
N ARG A 69 4.25 -0.32 -18.93
CA ARG A 69 3.07 -0.25 -18.07
C ARG A 69 1.83 0.11 -18.90
N ARG A 70 0.74 -0.59 -18.64
CA ARG A 70 -0.58 -0.23 -19.15
C ARG A 70 -1.31 0.50 -18.04
N VAL A 71 -1.50 1.79 -18.19
CA VAL A 71 -2.25 2.63 -17.26
C VAL A 71 -3.44 3.24 -17.99
N ILE A 72 -4.61 3.15 -17.39
CA ILE A 72 -5.83 3.86 -17.79
C ILE A 72 -6.30 4.59 -16.54
N PRO A 73 -5.98 5.90 -16.40
CA PRO A 73 -6.37 6.64 -15.22
C PRO A 73 -7.89 6.71 -15.08
N ILE A 74 -8.35 6.67 -13.83
CA ILE A 74 -9.76 6.83 -13.46
C ILE A 74 -9.85 7.76 -12.26
N ALA A 75 -10.79 8.72 -12.29
CA ALA A 75 -11.05 9.55 -11.13
C ALA A 75 -11.72 8.74 -10.02
N LEU A 76 -11.45 9.04 -8.76
CA LEU A 76 -12.05 8.32 -7.64
C LEU A 76 -13.59 8.33 -7.68
N ALA A 77 -14.17 9.44 -8.13
CA ALA A 77 -15.62 9.60 -8.28
C ALA A 77 -16.25 8.60 -9.29
N ASP A 78 -15.47 8.09 -10.24
CA ASP A 78 -15.92 7.14 -11.27
C ASP A 78 -15.65 5.68 -10.86
N VAL A 79 -14.99 5.44 -9.71
CA VAL A 79 -14.70 4.11 -9.20
C VAL A 79 -15.92 3.56 -8.46
N PRO A 80 -16.40 2.33 -8.78
CA PRO A 80 -17.52 1.74 -8.06
C PRO A 80 -17.26 1.62 -6.56
N ASP A 81 -18.21 2.06 -5.71
CA ASP A 81 -18.11 2.00 -4.24
C ASP A 81 -17.79 0.60 -3.73
N LEU A 82 -18.36 -0.43 -4.37
CA LEU A 82 -18.09 -1.83 -4.03
C LEU A 82 -16.61 -2.22 -4.26
N PHE A 83 -15.94 -1.62 -5.25
CA PHE A 83 -14.50 -1.85 -5.44
C PHE A 83 -13.68 -1.14 -4.38
N VAL A 84 -14.02 0.12 -4.07
CA VAL A 84 -13.37 0.88 -2.98
C VAL A 84 -13.47 0.12 -1.66
N ARG A 85 -14.67 -0.34 -1.30
CA ARG A 85 -14.89 -1.16 -0.10
C ARG A 85 -14.07 -2.45 -0.12
N ALA A 86 -14.13 -3.22 -1.20
CA ALA A 86 -13.36 -4.46 -1.34
C ALA A 86 -11.86 -4.24 -1.15
N LEU A 87 -11.34 -3.13 -1.69
CA LEU A 87 -9.94 -2.75 -1.58
C LEU A 87 -9.57 -2.36 -0.15
N LEU A 88 -10.34 -1.47 0.48
CA LEU A 88 -10.11 -0.99 1.85
C LEU A 88 -10.21 -2.14 2.86
N ASP A 89 -11.25 -2.95 2.82
CA ASP A 89 -11.45 -4.09 3.71
C ASP A 89 -10.33 -5.13 3.60
N THR A 90 -9.65 -5.14 2.46
CA THR A 90 -8.58 -6.10 2.18
C THR A 90 -7.20 -5.58 2.52
N GLU A 91 -6.88 -4.35 2.12
CA GLU A 91 -5.54 -3.78 2.21
C GLU A 91 -5.35 -2.87 3.43
N ASP A 92 -6.38 -2.08 3.79
CA ASP A 92 -6.27 -1.07 4.84
C ASP A 92 -7.63 -0.67 5.42
N LYS A 93 -8.20 -1.56 6.22
CA LYS A 93 -9.54 -1.40 6.81
C LYS A 93 -9.78 -0.05 7.51
N ARG A 94 -8.74 0.52 8.11
CA ARG A 94 -8.81 1.77 8.87
C ARG A 94 -8.17 2.95 8.14
N PHE A 95 -8.17 2.89 6.80
CA PHE A 95 -7.52 3.90 5.96
C PHE A 95 -7.92 5.33 6.32
N TYR A 96 -9.21 5.59 6.54
CA TYR A 96 -9.71 6.92 6.87
C TYR A 96 -9.48 7.34 8.34
N GLU A 97 -9.02 6.43 9.22
CA GLU A 97 -8.86 6.68 10.64
C GLU A 97 -7.43 7.06 11.05
N HIS A 98 -6.43 6.59 10.31
CA HIS A 98 -5.02 6.83 10.64
C HIS A 98 -4.39 7.91 9.77
N SER A 99 -3.25 8.48 10.21
CA SER A 99 -2.50 9.51 9.50
C SER A 99 -1.27 8.93 8.80
N GLY A 100 -1.47 8.03 7.83
CA GLY A 100 -0.44 7.44 6.98
C GLY A 100 0.14 6.13 7.51
N VAL A 101 0.16 5.92 8.82
CA VAL A 101 0.64 4.69 9.46
C VAL A 101 -0.40 4.21 10.47
N ASP A 102 -0.86 2.98 10.30
CA ASP A 102 -1.70 2.33 11.29
C ASP A 102 -0.84 1.69 12.39
N VAL A 103 -0.60 2.45 13.46
CA VAL A 103 0.24 2.04 14.59
C VAL A 103 -0.28 0.77 15.26
N LEU A 104 -1.62 0.60 15.36
CA LEU A 104 -2.20 -0.59 15.99
C LEU A 104 -1.99 -1.83 15.12
N THR A 105 -2.17 -1.73 13.82
CA THR A 105 -1.90 -2.83 12.89
C THR A 105 -0.40 -3.13 12.83
N LEU A 106 0.45 -2.12 12.84
CA LEU A 106 1.90 -2.29 12.86
C LEU A 106 2.36 -3.00 14.15
N ALA A 107 1.84 -2.58 15.31
CA ALA A 107 2.14 -3.22 16.59
C ALA A 107 1.67 -4.69 16.63
N LYS A 108 0.45 -4.98 16.16
CA LYS A 108 -0.04 -6.36 16.04
C LYS A 108 0.84 -7.20 15.12
N SER A 109 1.25 -6.65 13.96
CA SER A 109 2.14 -7.36 13.04
C SER A 109 3.52 -7.63 13.64
N ALA A 110 4.04 -6.71 14.45
CA ALA A 110 5.31 -6.90 15.17
C ALA A 110 5.20 -8.00 16.24
N VAL A 111 4.09 -8.03 16.99
CA VAL A 111 3.82 -9.10 17.98
C VAL A 111 3.66 -10.45 17.27
N ASP A 112 2.87 -10.51 16.19
CA ASP A 112 2.68 -11.73 15.39
C ASP A 112 4.03 -12.25 14.84
N LEU A 113 4.91 -11.36 14.39
CA LEU A 113 6.25 -11.72 13.90
C LEU A 113 7.10 -12.39 14.99
N VAL A 114 7.06 -11.85 16.20
CA VAL A 114 7.79 -12.41 17.35
C VAL A 114 7.20 -13.76 17.77
N LEU A 115 5.86 -13.86 17.87
CA LEU A 115 5.17 -15.08 18.29
C LEU A 115 5.29 -16.20 17.25
N ASN A 116 5.35 -15.89 15.96
CA ASN A 116 5.48 -16.86 14.87
C ASN A 116 6.95 -17.07 14.43
N MET A 117 7.92 -16.82 15.31
CA MET A 117 9.36 -17.08 15.08
C MET A 117 9.91 -16.46 13.78
N GLY A 118 9.39 -15.29 13.40
CA GLY A 118 9.86 -14.54 12.21
C GLY A 118 9.02 -14.76 10.94
N GLU A 119 7.97 -15.58 10.98
CA GLU A 119 7.05 -15.68 9.85
C GLU A 119 6.10 -14.47 9.79
N ILE A 120 6.09 -13.78 8.64
CA ILE A 120 5.21 -12.64 8.38
C ILE A 120 3.82 -13.16 7.99
N THR A 121 2.91 -13.26 8.94
CA THR A 121 1.54 -13.73 8.72
C THR A 121 0.59 -12.62 8.27
N ARG A 122 0.91 -11.35 8.57
CA ARG A 122 0.09 -10.18 8.25
C ARG A 122 0.93 -9.04 7.67
N GLY A 123 0.41 -8.35 6.65
CA GLY A 123 1.00 -7.11 6.15
C GLY A 123 0.65 -5.95 7.09
N GLY A 124 1.68 -5.23 7.55
CA GLY A 124 1.51 -4.01 8.37
C GLY A 124 1.66 -2.71 7.58
N SER A 125 1.56 -2.75 6.25
CA SER A 125 1.70 -1.56 5.39
C SER A 125 0.32 -1.00 5.06
N THR A 126 0.15 0.31 5.24
CA THR A 126 -1.05 1.05 4.84
C THR A 126 -1.06 1.32 3.33
N ILE A 127 -2.22 1.70 2.79
CA ILE A 127 -2.35 2.19 1.41
C ILE A 127 -1.40 3.35 1.16
N THR A 128 -1.33 4.33 2.07
CA THR A 128 -0.46 5.50 1.94
C THR A 128 1.02 5.11 1.83
N MET A 129 1.48 4.10 2.59
CA MET A 129 2.85 3.58 2.50
C MET A 129 3.11 2.82 1.20
N GLN A 130 2.09 2.26 0.58
CA GLN A 130 2.21 1.51 -0.66
C GLN A 130 2.30 2.42 -1.91
N VAL A 131 1.71 3.63 -1.88
CA VAL A 131 1.72 4.57 -3.02
C VAL A 131 3.12 4.86 -3.54
N PRO A 132 4.10 5.31 -2.72
CA PRO A 132 5.45 5.59 -3.21
C PRO A 132 6.13 4.36 -3.83
N ARG A 133 5.94 3.20 -3.24
CA ARG A 133 6.48 1.95 -3.74
C ARG A 133 5.89 1.58 -5.10
N ASN A 134 4.58 1.72 -5.27
CA ASN A 134 3.89 1.41 -6.53
C ASN A 134 4.30 2.37 -7.66
N LEU A 135 4.65 3.60 -7.32
CA LEU A 135 5.19 4.61 -8.23
C LEU A 135 6.70 4.44 -8.50
N GLY A 136 7.36 3.48 -7.83
CA GLY A 136 8.78 3.18 -8.05
C GLY A 136 9.75 4.15 -7.37
N THR A 137 9.28 4.98 -6.45
CA THR A 137 10.08 6.04 -5.81
C THR A 137 11.33 5.51 -5.09
N PHE A 138 11.25 4.32 -4.46
CA PHE A 138 12.34 3.73 -3.66
C PHE A 138 12.73 2.34 -4.16
N SER A 139 12.66 2.09 -5.45
CA SER A 139 12.88 0.75 -6.03
C SER A 139 14.28 0.20 -5.82
N LEU A 140 15.31 1.08 -5.71
CA LEU A 140 16.71 0.71 -5.54
C LEU A 140 17.17 0.65 -4.08
N ASP A 141 16.34 1.06 -3.13
CA ASP A 141 16.72 1.08 -1.72
C ASP A 141 16.69 -0.33 -1.09
N GLN A 142 17.57 -0.55 -0.11
CA GLN A 142 17.54 -1.76 0.71
C GLN A 142 16.24 -1.83 1.51
N LEU A 143 15.77 -3.03 1.80
CA LEU A 143 14.44 -3.32 2.35
C LEU A 143 14.10 -2.50 3.62
N PHE A 144 15.03 -2.41 4.58
CA PHE A 144 14.82 -1.67 5.83
C PHE A 144 14.81 -0.16 5.60
N ILE A 145 15.78 0.37 4.84
CA ILE A 145 15.87 1.80 4.51
C ILE A 145 14.63 2.24 3.75
N ARG A 146 14.22 1.44 2.75
CA ARG A 146 12.98 1.67 2.00
C ARG A 146 11.79 1.75 2.93
N LYS A 147 11.66 0.83 3.91
CA LYS A 147 10.53 0.83 4.83
C LYS A 147 10.46 2.09 5.70
N PHE A 148 11.60 2.57 6.18
CA PHE A 148 11.65 3.85 6.90
C PHE A 148 11.25 5.02 6.00
N LYS A 149 11.75 5.07 4.76
CA LYS A 149 11.38 6.11 3.79
C LYS A 149 9.90 6.06 3.43
N GLU A 150 9.31 4.87 3.24
CA GLU A 150 7.88 4.68 3.02
C GLU A 150 7.05 5.26 4.18
N ILE A 151 7.43 4.98 5.43
CA ILE A 151 6.77 5.52 6.62
C ILE A 151 6.87 7.05 6.66
N LEU A 152 8.05 7.62 6.51
CA LEU A 152 8.25 9.06 6.57
C LEU A 152 7.49 9.78 5.44
N LEU A 153 7.53 9.23 4.24
CA LEU A 153 6.81 9.82 3.10
C LEU A 153 5.30 9.69 3.28
N ALA A 154 4.81 8.56 3.81
CA ALA A 154 3.38 8.41 4.12
C ALA A 154 2.90 9.48 5.10
N LEU A 155 3.66 9.77 6.16
CA LEU A 155 3.34 10.84 7.12
C LEU A 155 3.36 12.24 6.46
N LYS A 156 4.26 12.47 5.49
CA LYS A 156 4.29 13.73 4.73
C LYS A 156 3.10 13.82 3.77
N MET A 157 2.79 12.74 3.06
CA MET A 157 1.65 12.71 2.13
C MET A 157 0.33 13.02 2.83
N GLU A 158 0.08 12.46 4.00
CA GLU A 158 -1.15 12.70 4.77
C GLU A 158 -1.29 14.14 5.32
N ARG A 159 -0.20 14.91 5.34
CA ARG A 159 -0.24 16.34 5.70
C ARG A 159 -0.56 17.24 4.49
N GLU A 160 -0.22 16.80 3.30
CA GLU A 160 -0.25 17.58 2.06
C GLU A 160 -1.44 17.18 1.16
N LEU A 161 -1.89 15.92 1.25
CA LEU A 161 -2.91 15.33 0.40
C LEU A 161 -4.09 14.86 1.25
N SER A 162 -5.28 14.96 0.71
CA SER A 162 -6.48 14.36 1.30
C SER A 162 -6.46 12.83 1.18
N LYS A 163 -7.26 12.14 1.98
CA LYS A 163 -7.45 10.69 1.89
C LYS A 163 -7.91 10.26 0.50
N ASP A 164 -8.81 11.01 -0.11
CA ASP A 164 -9.35 10.69 -1.42
C ASP A 164 -8.29 10.87 -2.52
N GLU A 165 -7.46 11.91 -2.45
CA GLU A 165 -6.31 12.08 -3.36
C GLU A 165 -5.31 10.91 -3.24
N ILE A 166 -5.02 10.45 -2.01
CA ILE A 166 -4.13 9.31 -1.77
C ILE A 166 -4.74 8.02 -2.31
N LEU A 167 -6.03 7.80 -2.08
CA LEU A 167 -6.74 6.62 -2.56
C LEU A 167 -6.80 6.59 -4.09
N GLU A 168 -7.05 7.72 -4.74
CA GLU A 168 -7.04 7.85 -6.20
C GLU A 168 -5.66 7.52 -6.77
N LEU A 169 -4.59 8.06 -6.19
CA LEU A 169 -3.22 7.71 -6.55
C LEU A 169 -2.96 6.20 -6.42
N TYR A 170 -3.40 5.59 -5.33
CA TYR A 170 -3.24 4.16 -5.11
C TYR A 170 -3.98 3.34 -6.17
N ILE A 171 -5.27 3.62 -6.39
CA ILE A 171 -6.12 2.90 -7.34
C ILE A 171 -5.53 2.96 -8.76
N ASN A 172 -4.87 4.06 -9.11
CA ASN A 172 -4.26 4.26 -10.41
C ASN A 172 -2.82 3.73 -10.55
N ALA A 173 -2.09 3.54 -9.42
CA ALA A 173 -0.68 3.15 -9.45
C ALA A 173 -0.43 1.69 -9.06
N VAL A 174 -1.36 1.04 -8.36
CA VAL A 174 -1.15 -0.32 -7.84
C VAL A 174 -1.02 -1.33 -8.98
N PRO A 175 -0.02 -2.26 -8.92
CA PRO A 175 0.17 -3.28 -9.95
C PRO A 175 -0.85 -4.42 -9.80
N PHE A 176 -1.42 -4.84 -10.93
CA PHE A 176 -2.33 -5.99 -11.02
C PHE A 176 -1.73 -7.17 -11.79
N GLY A 177 -0.46 -7.13 -12.17
CA GLY A 177 0.16 -8.13 -13.04
C GLY A 177 -0.19 -7.92 -14.52
N LYS A 178 0.38 -8.76 -15.41
CA LYS A 178 0.16 -8.65 -16.86
C LYS A 178 0.38 -7.24 -17.42
N ARG A 179 1.32 -6.50 -16.83
CA ARG A 179 1.63 -5.09 -17.15
C ARG A 179 0.48 -4.10 -16.85
N ALA A 180 -0.64 -4.55 -16.25
CA ALA A 180 -1.73 -3.67 -15.84
C ALA A 180 -1.37 -2.95 -14.53
N TYR A 181 -1.37 -1.65 -14.57
CA TYR A 181 -1.22 -0.75 -13.42
C TYR A 181 -2.50 0.09 -13.29
N GLY A 182 -3.06 0.11 -12.11
CA GLY A 182 -4.35 0.70 -11.82
C GLY A 182 -5.55 -0.19 -12.13
N ALA A 183 -6.64 0.07 -11.40
CA ALA A 183 -7.85 -0.76 -11.41
C ALA A 183 -8.56 -0.79 -12.77
N GLN A 184 -8.61 0.36 -13.46
CA GLN A 184 -9.26 0.45 -14.76
C GLN A 184 -8.51 -0.37 -15.82
N ALA A 185 -7.18 -0.29 -15.84
CA ALA A 185 -6.35 -1.10 -16.74
C ALA A 185 -6.47 -2.60 -16.43
N ALA A 186 -6.58 -2.96 -15.14
CA ALA A 186 -6.81 -4.32 -14.72
C ALA A 186 -8.18 -4.85 -15.17
N ALA A 187 -9.23 -4.05 -15.07
CA ALA A 187 -10.58 -4.39 -15.53
C ALA A 187 -10.57 -4.76 -17.02
N TYR A 188 -9.95 -3.95 -17.85
CA TYR A 188 -9.80 -4.27 -19.28
C TYR A 188 -8.89 -5.49 -19.53
N THR A 189 -7.82 -5.64 -18.78
CA THR A 189 -6.85 -6.74 -18.95
C THR A 189 -7.48 -8.10 -18.64
N TYR A 190 -8.29 -8.19 -17.61
CA TYR A 190 -8.84 -9.46 -17.13
C TYR A 190 -10.27 -9.74 -17.62
N TYR A 191 -11.04 -8.70 -17.94
CA TYR A 191 -12.47 -8.84 -18.28
C TYR A 191 -12.89 -8.15 -19.57
N GLY A 192 -12.01 -7.34 -20.19
CA GLY A 192 -12.33 -6.62 -21.43
C GLY A 192 -13.42 -5.55 -21.28
N LYS A 193 -13.70 -5.11 -20.05
CA LYS A 193 -14.77 -4.16 -19.71
C LYS A 193 -14.23 -3.05 -18.79
N PRO A 194 -14.89 -1.88 -18.78
CA PRO A 194 -14.59 -0.86 -17.78
C PRO A 194 -14.90 -1.36 -16.35
N LEU A 195 -14.25 -0.75 -15.36
CA LEU A 195 -14.39 -1.13 -13.95
C LEU A 195 -15.84 -1.00 -13.45
N SER A 196 -16.59 -0.02 -13.97
CA SER A 196 -18.00 0.23 -13.68
C SER A 196 -18.93 -0.93 -14.03
N ASP A 197 -18.58 -1.72 -15.04
CA ASP A 197 -19.43 -2.78 -15.58
C ASP A 197 -19.14 -4.15 -14.97
N LEU A 198 -18.24 -4.19 -13.99
CA LEU A 198 -17.86 -5.44 -13.35
C LEU A 198 -18.83 -5.83 -12.23
N SER A 199 -19.14 -7.12 -12.15
CA SER A 199 -19.91 -7.68 -11.03
C SER A 199 -19.11 -7.63 -9.73
N LEU A 200 -19.80 -7.72 -8.57
CA LEU A 200 -19.17 -7.79 -7.25
C LEU A 200 -18.06 -8.87 -7.19
N ALA A 201 -18.30 -10.04 -7.75
CA ALA A 201 -17.31 -11.13 -7.76
C ALA A 201 -16.07 -10.77 -8.59
N GLN A 202 -16.21 -10.03 -9.68
CA GLN A 202 -15.12 -9.55 -10.51
C GLN A 202 -14.34 -8.41 -9.81
N LEU A 203 -15.05 -7.48 -9.17
CA LEU A 203 -14.44 -6.41 -8.37
C LEU A 203 -13.63 -6.99 -7.21
N ALA A 204 -14.20 -7.97 -6.48
CA ALA A 204 -13.51 -8.66 -5.39
C ALA A 204 -12.29 -9.47 -5.89
N MET A 205 -12.36 -10.04 -7.09
CA MET A 205 -11.21 -10.69 -7.72
C MET A 205 -10.08 -9.69 -7.95
N LEU A 206 -10.39 -8.53 -8.54
CA LEU A 206 -9.40 -7.47 -8.75
C LEU A 206 -8.82 -6.99 -7.44
N ALA A 207 -9.64 -6.66 -6.44
CA ALA A 207 -9.18 -6.20 -5.12
C ALA A 207 -8.25 -7.21 -4.41
N GLY A 208 -8.32 -8.48 -4.78
CA GLY A 208 -7.43 -9.53 -4.26
C GLY A 208 -6.05 -9.61 -4.89
N ILE A 209 -5.85 -9.08 -6.11
CA ILE A 209 -4.61 -9.25 -6.90
C ILE A 209 -3.41 -8.49 -6.33
N PRO A 210 -3.51 -7.24 -5.79
CA PRO A 210 -2.37 -6.43 -5.37
C PRO A 210 -1.41 -7.11 -4.40
N GLN A 211 -1.89 -8.04 -3.58
CA GLN A 211 -1.03 -8.80 -2.66
C GLN A 211 0.02 -9.65 -3.37
N ALA A 212 -0.31 -10.20 -4.54
CA ALA A 212 0.58 -11.07 -5.31
C ALA A 212 0.33 -10.91 -6.82
N PRO A 213 0.65 -9.75 -7.42
CA PRO A 213 0.21 -9.40 -8.77
C PRO A 213 0.67 -10.39 -9.85
N THR A 214 1.86 -10.96 -9.69
CA THR A 214 2.42 -11.91 -10.65
C THR A 214 1.83 -13.31 -10.53
N ALA A 215 1.68 -13.82 -9.30
CA ALA A 215 1.30 -15.22 -9.05
C ALA A 215 -0.15 -15.38 -8.60
N GLY A 216 -0.82 -14.31 -8.17
CA GLY A 216 -2.18 -14.31 -7.61
C GLY A 216 -3.26 -13.75 -8.55
N ASN A 217 -2.95 -13.56 -9.82
CA ASN A 217 -3.92 -13.15 -10.81
C ASN A 217 -4.61 -14.36 -11.49
N PRO A 218 -5.81 -14.19 -12.06
CA PRO A 218 -6.60 -15.31 -12.59
C PRO A 218 -5.96 -16.02 -13.79
N ILE A 219 -4.99 -15.41 -14.47
CA ILE A 219 -4.30 -16.01 -15.63
C ILE A 219 -3.14 -16.90 -15.17
N ASN A 220 -2.33 -16.41 -14.22
CA ASN A 220 -1.12 -17.12 -13.79
C ASN A 220 -1.37 -18.09 -12.62
N GLY A 221 -2.37 -17.83 -11.78
CA GLY A 221 -2.70 -18.64 -10.61
C GLY A 221 -4.20 -18.64 -10.31
N PRO A 222 -5.01 -19.29 -11.15
CA PRO A 222 -6.47 -19.22 -11.05
C PRO A 222 -7.02 -19.68 -9.69
N GLU A 223 -6.53 -20.79 -9.14
CA GLU A 223 -6.95 -21.29 -7.83
C GLU A 223 -6.62 -20.29 -6.71
N ARG A 224 -5.41 -19.74 -6.71
CA ARG A 224 -4.97 -18.74 -5.74
C ARG A 224 -5.81 -17.47 -5.85
N ALA A 225 -6.12 -17.05 -7.07
CA ALA A 225 -6.96 -15.89 -7.34
C ALA A 225 -8.39 -16.10 -6.84
N VAL A 226 -8.99 -17.29 -7.05
CA VAL A 226 -10.31 -17.64 -6.52
C VAL A 226 -10.32 -17.65 -4.99
N ASN A 227 -9.34 -18.28 -4.37
CA ASN A 227 -9.22 -18.31 -2.91
C ASN A 227 -9.10 -16.89 -2.33
N ARG A 228 -8.31 -16.04 -2.99
CA ARG A 228 -8.13 -14.64 -2.59
C ARG A 228 -9.42 -13.82 -2.77
N ARG A 229 -10.11 -13.97 -3.90
CA ARG A 229 -11.45 -13.38 -4.12
C ARG A 229 -12.42 -13.75 -3.00
N ASN A 230 -12.49 -15.04 -2.66
CA ASN A 230 -13.39 -15.50 -1.61
C ASN A 230 -13.04 -14.93 -0.23
N LEU A 231 -11.74 -14.72 0.05
CA LEU A 231 -11.30 -14.01 1.25
C LEU A 231 -11.74 -12.54 1.24
N VAL A 232 -11.62 -11.85 0.10
CA VAL A 232 -12.10 -10.46 -0.04
C VAL A 232 -13.60 -10.38 0.25
N LEU A 233 -14.41 -11.21 -0.41
CA LEU A 233 -15.86 -11.25 -0.20
C LEU A 233 -16.24 -11.54 1.26
N ARG A 234 -15.50 -12.42 1.93
CA ARG A 234 -15.70 -12.72 3.36
C ARG A 234 -15.40 -11.49 4.22
N ARG A 235 -14.30 -10.78 3.93
CA ARG A 235 -13.95 -9.55 4.66
C ARG A 235 -15.00 -8.46 4.47
N MET A 236 -15.50 -8.27 3.26
CA MET A 236 -16.59 -7.34 2.99
C MET A 236 -17.85 -7.70 3.79
N LEU A 237 -18.20 -8.98 3.87
CA LEU A 237 -19.35 -9.44 4.66
C LEU A 237 -19.18 -9.20 6.16
N GLU A 238 -17.97 -9.38 6.69
CA GLU A 238 -17.63 -9.15 8.11
C GLU A 238 -17.67 -7.66 8.50
N GLN A 239 -17.62 -6.75 7.51
CA GLN A 239 -17.65 -5.30 7.73
C GLN A 239 -19.04 -4.67 7.50
N GLY A 240 -20.02 -5.41 6.99
CA GLY A 240 -21.39 -4.96 6.66
C GLY A 240 -21.51 -4.60 5.20
#